data_2c34ccfce26f0b39ca5871a555e4f266
#
_entry.id   2c34ccfce26f0b39ca5871a555e4f266
#
_cell.length_a   1.000
_cell.length_b   1.000
_cell.length_c   1.000
_cell.angle_alpha   90.00
_cell.angle_beta   90.00
_cell.angle_gamma   90.00
#
_symmetry.space_group_name_H-M   'P 1'
#
loop_
_entity.id
_entity.type
_entity.pdbx_description
1 polymer ?
#
loop_
_entity_poly.entity_id
_entity_poly.type
_entity_poly.pdbx_seq_one_letter_code
_entity_poly.pdbx_strand_id
1 'polypeptide(L)'
;MNLELTSTPEALEAETVGGLGMDESAFRALYEQTSTPLLRFRVCITRSPDLAEDILQETYCRLLTARLPAMDERQMRNYLFRVAGNLVRDRWRRSTDELPPENAVEIPAPASHLDGKLVVRQAFDRLKPRERQLLWLAYVEGSSHQEIAKSTGLRARSIRLLLFRARRKMASLIAKSTASAPEMSK
;
A
#
# COMPACT_ATOMS: atom_id res chain seq x y z
N MET A 1 -64.60 -3.69 28.17
CA MET A 1 -63.87 -2.48 27.71
C MET A 1 -62.42 -2.82 27.82
N ASN A 2 -61.91 -3.60 26.82
CA ASN A 2 -60.53 -4.12 26.75
C ASN A 2 -59.81 -3.32 25.74
N LEU A 3 -58.77 -2.64 26.17
CA LEU A 3 -57.77 -2.00 25.32
C LEU A 3 -56.62 -2.96 25.16
N GLU A 4 -56.55 -3.64 24.03
CA GLU A 4 -55.36 -4.37 23.58
C GLU A 4 -54.36 -3.37 22.99
N LEU A 5 -53.26 -3.19 23.69
CA LEU A 5 -52.06 -2.53 23.17
C LEU A 5 -51.20 -3.56 22.46
N THR A 6 -51.40 -3.73 21.17
CA THR A 6 -50.46 -4.42 20.30
C THR A 6 -49.33 -3.48 19.98
N SER A 7 -48.24 -3.60 20.75
CA SER A 7 -47.00 -2.91 20.45
C SER A 7 -46.20 -3.79 19.49
N THR A 8 -46.23 -3.46 18.22
CA THR A 8 -45.34 -4.02 17.21
C THR A 8 -43.94 -3.40 17.43
N PRO A 9 -42.88 -4.18 17.58
CA PRO A 9 -41.56 -3.62 17.56
C PRO A 9 -41.26 -3.23 16.12
N GLU A 10 -41.25 -1.93 15.87
CA GLU A 10 -40.75 -1.29 14.68
C GLU A 10 -39.28 -1.70 14.49
N ALA A 11 -39.08 -2.53 13.47
CA ALA A 11 -37.76 -2.91 13.04
C ALA A 11 -37.00 -1.61 12.73
N LEU A 12 -35.95 -1.33 13.51
CA LEU A 12 -34.94 -0.36 13.16
C LEU A 12 -34.31 -0.85 11.84
N GLU A 13 -34.85 -0.36 10.74
CA GLU A 13 -34.17 -0.40 9.47
C GLU A 13 -32.84 0.35 9.67
N ALA A 14 -31.77 -0.42 9.75
CA ALA A 14 -30.42 0.11 9.70
C ALA A 14 -30.31 0.91 8.39
N GLU A 15 -30.38 2.23 8.50
CA GLU A 15 -30.05 3.13 7.40
C GLU A 15 -28.69 2.70 6.86
N THR A 16 -28.71 2.13 5.67
CA THR A 16 -27.52 1.79 4.89
C THR A 16 -26.82 3.11 4.60
N VAL A 17 -25.87 3.47 5.45
CA VAL A 17 -25.00 4.62 5.24
C VAL A 17 -24.38 4.46 3.87
N GLY A 18 -24.76 5.35 2.95
CA GLY A 18 -24.48 5.29 1.51
C GLY A 18 -22.99 5.18 1.20
N GLY A 19 -22.49 3.97 1.17
CA GLY A 19 -21.17 3.53 0.72
C GLY A 19 -21.35 2.45 -0.34
N LEU A 20 -20.33 1.81 -0.74
CA LEU A 20 -20.12 0.87 -1.86
C LEU A 20 -21.23 -0.19 -2.13
N GLY A 21 -22.31 -0.27 -1.35
CA GLY A 21 -23.29 -1.35 -1.44
C GLY A 21 -22.71 -2.72 -1.05
N MET A 22 -21.53 -2.71 -0.42
CA MET A 22 -20.83 -3.90 0.04
C MET A 22 -21.34 -4.28 1.42
N ASP A 23 -21.81 -5.49 1.57
CA ASP A 23 -22.20 -6.02 2.88
C ASP A 23 -20.96 -6.34 3.73
N GLU A 24 -21.18 -6.61 5.01
CA GLU A 24 -20.08 -6.91 5.95
C GLU A 24 -19.26 -8.13 5.51
N SER A 25 -19.90 -9.15 4.93
CA SER A 25 -19.23 -10.38 4.51
C SER A 25 -18.29 -10.13 3.32
N ALA A 26 -18.73 -9.37 2.34
CA ALA A 26 -17.93 -8.97 1.19
C ALA A 26 -16.76 -8.05 1.60
N PHE A 27 -17.00 -7.13 2.54
CA PHE A 27 -15.91 -6.29 3.09
C PHE A 27 -14.89 -7.13 3.83
N ARG A 28 -15.29 -8.08 4.65
CA ARG A 28 -14.41 -8.98 5.40
C ARG A 28 -13.52 -9.79 4.45
N ALA A 29 -14.10 -10.39 3.43
CA ALA A 29 -13.36 -11.14 2.42
C ALA A 29 -12.32 -10.26 1.69
N LEU A 30 -12.72 -9.06 1.28
CA LEU A 30 -11.81 -8.09 0.66
C LEU A 30 -10.67 -7.67 1.61
N TYR A 31 -10.99 -7.41 2.87
CA TYR A 31 -10.01 -7.03 3.88
C TYR A 31 -8.97 -8.15 4.10
N GLU A 32 -9.40 -9.38 4.27
CA GLU A 32 -8.51 -10.54 4.46
C GLU A 32 -7.57 -10.74 3.28
N GLN A 33 -8.05 -10.55 2.05
CA GLN A 33 -7.23 -10.69 0.84
C GLN A 33 -6.25 -9.54 0.64
N THR A 34 -6.61 -8.32 1.04
CA THR A 34 -5.87 -7.12 0.63
C THR A 34 -5.09 -6.45 1.77
N SER A 35 -5.42 -6.69 3.05
CA SER A 35 -4.81 -6.02 4.19
C SER A 35 -3.31 -6.29 4.29
N THR A 36 -2.90 -7.55 4.27
CA THR A 36 -1.48 -7.93 4.40
C THR A 36 -0.61 -7.40 3.25
N PRO A 37 -0.95 -7.59 1.95
CA PRO A 37 -0.16 -7.01 0.87
C PRO A 37 -0.16 -5.48 0.91
N LEU A 38 -1.27 -4.86 1.28
CA LEU A 38 -1.38 -3.41 1.37
C LEU A 38 -0.56 -2.84 2.54
N LEU A 39 -0.51 -3.53 3.68
CA LEU A 39 0.35 -3.17 4.81
C LEU A 39 1.84 -3.28 4.42
N ARG A 40 2.25 -4.40 3.83
CA ARG A 40 3.62 -4.59 3.34
C ARG A 40 4.04 -3.50 2.36
N PHE A 41 3.19 -3.16 1.40
CA PHE A 41 3.41 -2.07 0.46
C PHE A 41 3.71 -0.75 1.19
N ARG A 42 2.94 -0.42 2.20
CA ARG A 42 3.09 0.84 2.93
C ARG A 42 4.31 0.87 3.80
N VAL A 43 4.55 -0.18 4.58
CA VAL A 43 5.75 -0.30 5.39
C VAL A 43 7.00 -0.16 4.50
N CYS A 44 7.02 -0.80 3.34
CA CYS A 44 8.12 -0.66 2.38
C CYS A 44 8.28 0.77 1.84
N ILE A 45 7.20 1.54 1.72
CA ILE A 45 7.28 2.89 1.17
C ILE A 45 7.53 3.94 2.24
N THR A 46 6.82 3.87 3.37
CA THR A 46 6.93 4.85 4.47
C THR A 46 8.13 4.61 5.35
N ARG A 47 8.56 3.35 5.53
CA ARG A 47 9.55 2.90 6.50
C ARG A 47 9.15 3.18 7.95
N SER A 48 7.86 3.34 8.21
CA SER A 48 7.27 3.53 9.53
C SER A 48 6.06 2.60 9.65
N PRO A 49 6.10 1.62 10.56
CA PRO A 49 4.97 0.72 10.80
C PRO A 49 3.72 1.47 11.23
N ASP A 50 3.84 2.40 12.18
CA ASP A 50 2.71 3.17 12.71
C ASP A 50 2.02 3.99 11.61
N LEU A 51 2.83 4.71 10.82
CA LEU A 51 2.31 5.45 9.67
C LEU A 51 1.68 4.52 8.62
N ALA A 52 2.21 3.32 8.45
CA ALA A 52 1.66 2.34 7.53
C ALA A 52 0.29 1.83 8.00
N GLU A 53 0.10 1.63 9.30
CA GLU A 53 -1.20 1.24 9.88
C GLU A 53 -2.23 2.35 9.77
N ASP A 54 -1.89 3.58 10.13
CA ASP A 54 -2.77 4.75 9.97
C ASP A 54 -3.28 4.88 8.53
N ILE A 55 -2.36 4.78 7.57
CA ILE A 55 -2.72 4.84 6.16
C ILE A 55 -3.58 3.62 5.77
N LEU A 56 -3.39 2.43 6.35
CA LEU A 56 -4.23 1.26 6.12
C LEU A 56 -5.67 1.52 6.52
N GLN A 57 -5.86 1.98 7.72
CA GLN A 57 -7.18 2.32 8.23
C GLN A 57 -7.85 3.39 7.38
N GLU A 58 -7.16 4.50 7.11
CA GLU A 58 -7.68 5.59 6.29
C GLU A 58 -8.02 5.13 4.85
N THR A 59 -7.27 4.16 4.30
CA THR A 59 -7.57 3.61 2.97
C THR A 59 -8.90 2.88 2.96
N TYR A 60 -9.18 2.06 3.97
CA TYR A 60 -10.46 1.34 4.07
C TYR A 60 -11.61 2.26 4.46
N CYS A 61 -11.40 3.25 5.33
CA CYS A 61 -12.39 4.28 5.61
C CYS A 61 -12.83 5.01 4.33
N ARG A 62 -11.85 5.40 3.49
CA ARG A 62 -12.16 6.01 2.18
C ARG A 62 -12.86 5.07 1.22
N LEU A 63 -12.53 3.79 1.25
CA LEU A 63 -13.24 2.79 0.46
C LEU A 63 -14.71 2.72 0.85
N LEU A 64 -15.01 2.61 2.15
CA LEU A 64 -16.38 2.47 2.66
C LEU A 64 -17.24 3.71 2.40
N THR A 65 -16.63 4.89 2.37
CA THR A 65 -17.34 6.17 2.11
C THR A 65 -17.42 6.55 0.64
N ALA A 66 -16.66 5.86 -0.24
CA ALA A 66 -16.60 6.18 -1.65
C ALA A 66 -17.83 5.63 -2.42
N ARG A 67 -18.39 6.45 -3.28
CA ARG A 67 -19.35 5.99 -4.28
C ARG A 67 -18.59 5.49 -5.50
N LEU A 68 -18.40 4.18 -5.60
CA LEU A 68 -17.65 3.56 -6.67
C LEU A 68 -18.60 2.82 -7.63
N PRO A 69 -18.28 2.77 -8.93
CA PRO A 69 -18.96 1.87 -9.84
C PRO A 69 -18.66 0.41 -9.47
N ALA A 70 -19.43 -0.52 -10.00
CA ALA A 70 -19.12 -1.94 -9.89
C ALA A 70 -17.69 -2.19 -10.42
N MET A 71 -16.89 -2.88 -9.61
CA MET A 71 -15.48 -3.18 -9.88
C MET A 71 -15.22 -4.67 -9.70
N ASP A 72 -14.40 -5.24 -10.56
CA ASP A 72 -13.84 -6.57 -10.33
C ASP A 72 -12.77 -6.52 -9.20
N GLU A 73 -12.37 -7.69 -8.72
CA GLU A 73 -11.39 -7.83 -7.63
C GLU A 73 -10.07 -7.12 -7.94
N ARG A 74 -9.58 -7.22 -9.18
CA ARG A 74 -8.34 -6.57 -9.62
C ARG A 74 -8.48 -5.05 -9.65
N GLN A 75 -9.61 -4.54 -10.12
CA GLN A 75 -9.91 -3.11 -10.13
C GLN A 75 -10.01 -2.56 -8.72
N MET A 76 -10.66 -3.29 -7.81
CA MET A 76 -10.77 -2.94 -6.41
C MET A 76 -9.40 -2.90 -5.72
N ARG A 77 -8.58 -3.91 -5.97
CA ARG A 77 -7.19 -3.95 -5.48
C ARG A 77 -6.38 -2.75 -5.99
N ASN A 78 -6.43 -2.47 -7.29
CA ASN A 78 -5.75 -1.31 -7.88
C ASN A 78 -6.25 0.01 -7.30
N TYR A 79 -7.55 0.11 -6.99
CA TYR A 79 -8.13 1.26 -6.31
C TYR A 79 -7.54 1.46 -4.92
N LEU A 80 -7.46 0.41 -4.11
CA LEU A 80 -6.88 0.45 -2.77
C LEU A 80 -5.41 0.89 -2.79
N PHE A 81 -4.59 0.34 -3.68
CA PHE A 81 -3.19 0.76 -3.85
C PHE A 81 -3.06 2.22 -4.31
N ARG A 82 -4.00 2.70 -5.13
CA ARG A 82 -4.06 4.10 -5.54
C ARG A 82 -4.37 5.02 -4.36
N VAL A 83 -5.40 4.70 -3.57
CA VAL A 83 -5.77 5.48 -2.38
C VAL A 83 -4.61 5.52 -1.40
N ALA A 84 -4.02 4.37 -1.11
CA ALA A 84 -2.86 4.24 -0.24
C ALA A 84 -1.66 5.06 -0.70
N GLY A 85 -1.33 4.98 -1.99
CA GLY A 85 -0.22 5.74 -2.58
C GLY A 85 -0.45 7.25 -2.56
N ASN A 86 -1.70 7.70 -2.72
CA ASN A 86 -2.07 9.11 -2.60
C ASN A 86 -1.92 9.60 -1.16
N LEU A 87 -2.39 8.82 -0.17
CA LEU A 87 -2.23 9.14 1.24
C LEU A 87 -0.77 9.27 1.66
N VAL A 88 0.08 8.35 1.23
CA VAL A 88 1.54 8.45 1.46
C VAL A 88 2.10 9.75 0.87
N ARG A 89 1.74 10.07 -0.37
CA ARG A 89 2.21 11.28 -1.05
C ARG A 89 1.75 12.55 -0.35
N ASP A 90 0.48 12.59 0.08
CA ASP A 90 -0.10 13.74 0.76
C ASP A 90 0.54 13.94 2.14
N ARG A 91 0.90 12.84 2.84
CA ARG A 91 1.62 12.91 4.11
C ARG A 91 3.01 13.50 3.90
N TRP A 92 3.75 13.04 2.90
CA TRP A 92 5.08 13.59 2.61
C TRP A 92 5.06 15.05 2.17
N ARG A 93 4.06 15.45 1.39
CA ARG A 93 3.94 16.86 1.01
C ARG A 93 3.74 17.76 2.24
N ARG A 94 3.04 17.26 3.26
CA ARG A 94 2.86 17.98 4.54
C ARG A 94 4.10 17.92 5.42
N SER A 95 4.83 16.81 5.43
CA SER A 95 6.05 16.65 6.23
C SER A 95 7.30 17.20 5.54
N THR A 96 7.21 17.76 4.35
CA THR A 96 8.33 18.47 3.71
C THR A 96 8.65 19.80 4.44
N ASP A 97 7.73 20.29 5.27
CA ASP A 97 7.97 21.39 6.21
C ASP A 97 8.54 20.91 7.57
N GLU A 98 8.56 19.61 7.83
CA GLU A 98 9.18 18.97 8.99
C GLU A 98 10.25 18.00 8.48
N LEU A 99 11.48 18.13 9.04
CA LEU A 99 12.62 17.26 8.73
C LEU A 99 12.23 15.77 8.72
N PRO A 100 12.73 14.96 7.78
CA PRO A 100 12.41 13.53 7.74
C PRO A 100 12.83 12.88 9.06
N PRO A 101 11.99 12.01 9.65
CA PRO A 101 12.35 11.31 10.87
C PRO A 101 13.62 10.50 10.66
N GLU A 102 14.65 10.80 11.44
CA GLU A 102 15.97 10.18 11.39
C GLU A 102 15.94 8.70 11.85
N ASN A 103 14.79 8.25 12.35
CA ASN A 103 14.56 6.90 12.85
C ASN A 103 13.87 6.02 11.81
N ALA A 104 14.62 5.56 10.84
CA ALA A 104 14.21 4.44 10.00
C ALA A 104 14.20 3.16 10.86
N VAL A 105 13.02 2.73 11.29
CA VAL A 105 12.86 1.46 11.99
C VAL A 105 13.37 0.34 11.10
N GLU A 106 14.36 -0.40 11.58
CA GLU A 106 14.76 -1.66 10.96
C GLU A 106 13.62 -2.66 11.15
N ILE A 107 12.96 -2.98 10.05
CA ILE A 107 11.94 -4.03 10.05
C ILE A 107 12.68 -5.36 10.15
N PRO A 108 12.50 -6.16 11.21
CA PRO A 108 13.16 -7.47 11.32
C PRO A 108 12.81 -8.33 10.11
N ALA A 109 13.81 -8.78 9.37
CA ALA A 109 13.61 -9.80 8.35
C ALA A 109 13.45 -11.16 9.03
N PRO A 110 12.52 -12.04 8.58
CA PRO A 110 12.52 -13.41 9.05
C PRO A 110 13.88 -14.04 8.69
N ALA A 111 14.52 -14.59 9.73
CA ALA A 111 15.85 -15.18 9.64
C ALA A 111 15.80 -16.50 8.87
N SER A 112 16.08 -16.49 7.59
CA SER A 112 16.51 -17.69 6.86
C SER A 112 17.05 -17.32 5.46
N HIS A 113 18.27 -17.77 5.16
CA HIS A 113 19.03 -17.59 3.90
C HIS A 113 19.27 -16.14 3.48
N LEU A 114 20.18 -15.46 4.22
CA LEU A 114 20.09 -14.04 4.49
C LEU A 114 20.84 -13.12 3.54
N ASP A 115 21.92 -13.55 2.90
CA ASP A 115 22.82 -12.58 2.28
C ASP A 115 22.22 -11.87 1.07
N GLY A 116 21.64 -12.59 0.12
CA GLY A 116 21.06 -11.98 -1.08
C GLY A 116 19.80 -11.18 -0.83
N LYS A 117 18.91 -11.68 0.05
CA LYS A 117 17.65 -10.99 0.40
C LYS A 117 17.90 -9.71 1.19
N LEU A 118 18.90 -9.73 2.08
CA LEU A 118 19.28 -8.57 2.88
C LEU A 118 19.86 -7.47 1.99
N VAL A 119 20.75 -7.81 1.04
CA VAL A 119 21.33 -6.86 0.09
C VAL A 119 20.25 -6.22 -0.77
N VAL A 120 19.30 -7.01 -1.29
CA VAL A 120 18.17 -6.50 -2.08
C VAL A 120 17.29 -5.55 -1.25
N ARG A 121 17.00 -5.91 0.00
CA ARG A 121 16.21 -5.07 0.91
C ARG A 121 16.93 -3.74 1.20
N GLN A 122 18.21 -3.78 1.58
CA GLN A 122 18.99 -2.57 1.84
C GLN A 122 19.07 -1.67 0.61
N ALA A 123 19.25 -2.25 -0.58
CA ALA A 123 19.23 -1.49 -1.83
C ALA A 123 17.86 -0.86 -2.10
N PHE A 124 16.78 -1.60 -1.83
CA PHE A 124 15.40 -1.10 -1.96
C PHE A 124 15.12 0.05 -1.00
N ASP A 125 15.59 -0.03 0.24
CA ASP A 125 15.44 1.00 1.26
C ASP A 125 16.16 2.31 0.93
N ARG A 126 17.24 2.25 0.15
CA ARG A 126 17.98 3.42 -0.35
C ARG A 126 17.34 4.09 -1.57
N LEU A 127 16.31 3.51 -2.15
CA LEU A 127 15.54 4.11 -3.22
C LEU A 127 14.66 5.25 -2.69
N LYS A 128 14.38 6.23 -3.55
CA LYS A 128 13.38 7.24 -3.23
C LYS A 128 12.00 6.58 -3.11
N PRO A 129 11.10 7.11 -2.27
CA PRO A 129 9.78 6.52 -2.06
C PRO A 129 8.99 6.25 -3.34
N ARG A 130 9.07 7.17 -4.30
CA ARG A 130 8.41 7.01 -5.61
C ARG A 130 9.02 5.86 -6.43
N GLU A 131 10.33 5.66 -6.35
CA GLU A 131 11.03 4.56 -7.03
C GLU A 131 10.60 3.22 -6.42
N ARG A 132 10.50 3.15 -5.08
CA ARG A 132 10.00 1.97 -4.37
C ARG A 132 8.56 1.65 -4.75
N GLN A 133 7.68 2.66 -4.80
CA GLN A 133 6.29 2.48 -5.21
C GLN A 133 6.18 1.90 -6.62
N LEU A 134 6.94 2.44 -7.58
CA LEU A 134 6.92 1.96 -8.96
C LEU A 134 7.40 0.51 -9.08
N LEU A 135 8.49 0.16 -8.41
CA LEU A 135 9.03 -1.20 -8.42
C LEU A 135 8.08 -2.17 -7.74
N TRP A 136 7.48 -1.79 -6.61
CA TRP A 136 6.51 -2.64 -5.93
C TRP A 136 5.30 -2.95 -6.82
N LEU A 137 4.66 -1.92 -7.37
CA LEU A 137 3.49 -2.10 -8.23
C LEU A 137 3.80 -2.96 -9.46
N ALA A 138 4.98 -2.80 -10.06
CA ALA A 138 5.36 -3.56 -11.25
C ALA A 138 5.74 -5.02 -10.95
N TYR A 139 6.47 -5.30 -9.87
CA TYR A 139 7.11 -6.60 -9.64
C TYR A 139 6.50 -7.43 -8.52
N VAL A 140 5.85 -6.81 -7.56
CA VAL A 140 5.16 -7.51 -6.48
C VAL A 140 3.67 -7.65 -6.79
N GLU A 141 3.04 -6.56 -7.25
CA GLU A 141 1.61 -6.53 -7.59
C GLU A 141 1.33 -6.95 -9.05
N GLY A 142 2.35 -7.05 -9.90
CA GLY A 142 2.18 -7.41 -11.31
C GLY A 142 1.35 -6.42 -12.12
N SER A 143 1.28 -5.16 -11.69
CA SER A 143 0.47 -4.13 -12.34
C SER A 143 1.03 -3.74 -13.70
N SER A 144 0.16 -3.61 -14.69
CA SER A 144 0.50 -3.08 -16.00
C SER A 144 0.91 -1.60 -15.95
N HIS A 145 1.62 -1.12 -16.96
CA HIS A 145 2.01 0.30 -17.02
C HIS A 145 0.82 1.26 -16.96
N GLN A 146 -0.34 0.86 -17.50
CA GLN A 146 -1.56 1.67 -17.43
C GLN A 146 -2.12 1.71 -16.01
N GLU A 147 -2.14 0.59 -15.30
CA GLU A 147 -2.58 0.51 -13.91
C GLU A 147 -1.66 1.29 -12.99
N ILE A 148 -0.34 1.17 -13.18
CA ILE A 148 0.65 1.96 -12.45
C ILE A 148 0.45 3.47 -12.70
N ALA A 149 0.20 3.86 -13.94
CA ALA A 149 -0.08 5.25 -14.28
C ALA A 149 -1.33 5.77 -13.54
N LYS A 150 -2.41 5.00 -13.56
CA LYS A 150 -3.66 5.32 -12.83
C LYS A 150 -3.43 5.40 -11.32
N SER A 151 -2.68 4.44 -10.75
CA SER A 151 -2.41 4.39 -9.30
C SER A 151 -1.50 5.51 -8.82
N THR A 152 -0.55 5.95 -9.66
CA THR A 152 0.45 6.95 -9.28
C THR A 152 0.13 8.37 -9.73
N GLY A 153 -0.91 8.55 -10.55
CA GLY A 153 -1.24 9.83 -11.18
C GLY A 153 -0.19 10.28 -12.23
N LEU A 154 0.60 9.33 -12.75
CA LEU A 154 1.62 9.60 -13.75
C LEU A 154 1.10 9.34 -15.16
N ARG A 155 1.78 9.91 -16.16
CA ARG A 155 1.47 9.62 -17.56
C ARG A 155 1.96 8.22 -17.92
N ALA A 156 1.11 7.40 -18.54
CA ALA A 156 1.43 6.01 -18.89
C ALA A 156 2.73 5.89 -19.72
N ARG A 157 2.94 6.81 -20.66
CA ARG A 157 4.18 6.89 -21.49
C ARG A 157 5.46 7.07 -20.67
N SER A 158 5.35 7.65 -19.47
CA SER A 158 6.51 7.90 -18.61
C SER A 158 6.87 6.69 -17.72
N ILE A 159 5.92 5.77 -17.51
CA ILE A 159 6.11 4.64 -16.57
C ILE A 159 7.28 3.77 -16.98
N ARG A 160 7.37 3.41 -18.27
CA ARG A 160 8.48 2.58 -18.80
C ARG A 160 9.85 3.19 -18.48
N LEU A 161 10.01 4.48 -18.71
CA LEU A 161 11.29 5.18 -18.46
C LEU A 161 11.58 5.27 -16.96
N LEU A 162 10.56 5.56 -16.14
CA LEU A 162 10.72 5.66 -14.70
C LEU A 162 11.08 4.31 -14.07
N LEU A 163 10.44 3.22 -14.49
CA LEU A 163 10.78 1.86 -14.08
C LEU A 163 12.20 1.48 -14.52
N PHE A 164 12.60 1.82 -15.73
CA PHE A 164 13.96 1.58 -16.19
C PHE A 164 14.99 2.29 -15.30
N ARG A 165 14.77 3.57 -14.99
CA ARG A 165 15.66 4.34 -14.08
C ARG A 165 15.69 3.76 -12.68
N ALA A 166 14.53 3.39 -12.11
CA ALA A 166 14.45 2.80 -10.79
C ALA A 166 15.19 1.45 -10.71
N ARG A 167 15.03 0.58 -11.72
CA ARG A 167 15.76 -0.69 -11.82
C ARG A 167 17.27 -0.48 -11.91
N ARG A 168 17.72 0.43 -12.79
CA ARG A 168 19.14 0.73 -12.95
C ARG A 168 19.76 1.24 -11.65
N LYS A 169 19.04 2.10 -10.94
CA LYS A 169 19.49 2.61 -9.64
C LYS A 169 19.56 1.48 -8.60
N MET A 170 18.54 0.62 -8.53
CA MET A 170 18.55 -0.53 -7.63
C MET A 170 19.70 -1.47 -7.92
N ALA A 171 19.95 -1.81 -9.18
CA ALA A 171 21.08 -2.64 -9.58
C ALA A 171 22.43 -2.03 -9.17
N SER A 172 22.60 -0.72 -9.34
CA SER A 172 23.80 0.00 -8.88
C SER A 172 23.98 -0.05 -7.36
N LEU A 173 22.89 0.03 -6.60
CA LEU A 173 22.93 -0.05 -5.13
C LEU A 173 23.30 -1.47 -4.67
N ILE A 174 22.76 -2.50 -5.32
CA ILE A 174 23.10 -3.90 -5.04
C ILE A 174 24.58 -4.14 -5.33
N ALA A 175 25.09 -3.74 -6.51
CA ALA A 175 26.49 -3.90 -6.88
C ALA A 175 27.45 -3.23 -5.88
N LYS A 176 27.09 -2.05 -5.38
CA LYS A 176 27.90 -1.35 -4.35
C LYS A 176 27.87 -2.09 -3.01
N SER A 177 26.75 -2.68 -2.63
CA SER A 177 26.65 -3.43 -1.37
C SER A 177 27.42 -4.75 -1.43
N THR A 178 27.44 -5.42 -2.59
CA THR A 178 28.24 -6.66 -2.79
C THR A 178 29.73 -6.37 -2.88
N ALA A 179 30.14 -5.26 -3.48
CA ALA A 179 31.54 -4.85 -3.57
C ALA A 179 32.13 -4.38 -2.22
N SER A 180 31.26 -3.99 -1.26
CA SER A 180 31.66 -3.52 0.08
C SER A 180 31.66 -4.63 1.14
N ALA A 181 31.27 -5.86 0.80
CA ALA A 181 31.40 -7.01 1.68
C ALA A 181 32.87 -7.48 1.64
N PRO A 182 33.64 -7.38 2.76
CA PRO A 182 34.98 -7.93 2.79
C PRO A 182 34.89 -9.45 2.61
N GLU A 183 35.78 -10.01 1.79
CA GLU A 183 36.03 -11.44 1.70
C GLU A 183 36.44 -12.00 3.08
N MET A 184 35.46 -12.37 3.89
CA MET A 184 35.70 -13.21 5.06
C MET A 184 35.60 -14.67 4.63
N SER A 185 36.58 -15.12 3.85
CA SER A 185 36.83 -16.53 3.62
C SER A 185 38.35 -16.77 3.70
N LYS A 186 38.80 -17.09 4.91
CA LYS A 186 39.92 -18.03 5.10
C LYS A 186 39.80 -18.66 6.46
#